data_36add061003d68fa92fee04c9805c537
#
_entry.id   36add061003d68fa92fee04c9805c537
#
_cell.length_a   1.000
_cell.length_b   1.000
_cell.length_c   1.000
_cell.angle_alpha   90.00
_cell.angle_beta   90.00
_cell.angle_gamma   90.00
#
_symmetry.space_group_name_H-M   'P 1'
#
loop_
_entity.id
_entity.type
_entity.pdbx_description
1 polymer ?
#
loop_
_entity_poly.entity_id
_entity_poly.type
_entity_poly.pdbx_seq_one_letter_code
_entity_poly.pdbx_strand_id
1 'polypeptide(L)'
;SHQGLLFVQYDQETDAKLLAFDLASGEPAWQVKRDVISWSSPILVDNKGRMELILTNSRAVDGYDPMTGKLLWHVECLGGEVASSAAYADGIVFVSSEEAGLSAIDIGGHDAQPKILWRWDDALPDAASPLAKDGYVILPTGFGVVSCLDAKTGKLRWEKEFDRGFWSSPVLAGDRVYLIDSHGGMQVFRLGDAFELLGAPGIGEAAYATPAIVGDRIYIRGL
;
A
#
# COMPACT_ATOMS: atom_id res chain seq x y z
N SER A 1 -7.23 -12.07 -4.43
CA SER A 1 -7.41 -13.52 -4.62
C SER A 1 -6.46 -14.06 -5.67
N HIS A 2 -6.11 -15.34 -5.59
CA HIS A 2 -5.23 -16.02 -6.53
C HIS A 2 -5.55 -17.51 -6.60
N GLN A 3 -5.62 -18.08 -7.82
CA GLN A 3 -5.86 -19.50 -8.08
C GLN A 3 -7.00 -20.13 -7.24
N GLY A 4 -8.13 -19.40 -7.13
CA GLY A 4 -9.30 -19.88 -6.39
C GLY A 4 -9.24 -19.66 -4.88
N LEU A 5 -8.20 -19.00 -4.34
CA LEU A 5 -8.06 -18.67 -2.93
C LEU A 5 -8.32 -17.19 -2.66
N LEU A 6 -9.06 -16.89 -1.59
CA LEU A 6 -9.20 -15.56 -0.98
C LEU A 6 -8.29 -15.49 0.24
N PHE A 7 -7.48 -14.44 0.35
CA PHE A 7 -6.59 -14.21 1.50
C PHE A 7 -7.17 -13.15 2.42
N VAL A 8 -7.14 -13.41 3.71
CA VAL A 8 -7.62 -12.52 4.76
C VAL A 8 -6.54 -12.37 5.82
N GLN A 9 -6.07 -11.15 5.99
CA GLN A 9 -5.23 -10.76 7.12
C GLN A 9 -6.17 -10.43 8.29
N TYR A 10 -6.16 -11.30 9.30
CA TYR A 10 -6.95 -11.16 10.51
C TYR A 10 -6.00 -10.90 11.67
N ASP A 11 -5.48 -9.69 11.71
CA ASP A 11 -4.56 -9.26 12.76
C ASP A 11 -5.34 -8.61 13.90
N GLN A 12 -5.06 -9.05 15.11
CA GLN A 12 -5.63 -8.54 16.36
C GLN A 12 -4.67 -8.81 17.51
N GLU A 13 -4.92 -8.23 18.69
CA GLU A 13 -4.01 -8.33 19.83
C GLU A 13 -3.73 -9.77 20.29
N THR A 14 -4.70 -10.69 20.22
CA THR A 14 -4.64 -12.02 20.85
C THR A 14 -4.93 -13.09 19.85
N ASP A 15 -4.91 -13.28 18.78
CA ASP A 15 -5.20 -14.43 17.86
C ASP A 15 -5.08 -14.01 16.39
N ALA A 16 -4.02 -13.24 16.12
CA ALA A 16 -3.72 -12.80 14.77
C ALA A 16 -3.43 -13.98 13.84
N LYS A 17 -3.99 -13.93 12.63
CA LYS A 17 -3.91 -15.00 11.64
C LYS A 17 -3.84 -14.45 10.22
N LEU A 18 -3.13 -15.17 9.39
CA LEU A 18 -3.31 -15.10 7.94
C LEU A 18 -4.13 -16.32 7.52
N LEU A 19 -5.20 -16.08 6.80
CA LEU A 19 -6.17 -17.10 6.40
C LEU A 19 -6.29 -17.15 4.87
N ALA A 20 -6.44 -18.34 4.33
CA ALA A 20 -6.89 -18.54 2.96
C ALA A 20 -8.16 -19.37 2.93
N PHE A 21 -9.12 -18.93 2.13
CA PHE A 21 -10.39 -19.61 1.91
C PHE A 21 -10.52 -20.00 0.46
N ASP A 22 -11.06 -21.18 0.20
CA ASP A 22 -11.48 -21.56 -1.13
C ASP A 22 -12.66 -20.70 -1.59
N LEU A 23 -12.52 -20.02 -2.72
CA LEU A 23 -13.53 -19.07 -3.24
C LEU A 23 -14.84 -19.72 -3.64
N ALA A 24 -14.83 -21.01 -4.01
CA ALA A 24 -16.03 -21.69 -4.47
C ALA A 24 -16.86 -22.25 -3.31
N SER A 25 -16.22 -22.77 -2.27
CA SER A 25 -16.88 -23.40 -1.12
C SER A 25 -16.98 -22.47 0.11
N GLY A 26 -16.07 -21.49 0.22
CA GLY A 26 -15.91 -20.65 1.41
C GLY A 26 -15.20 -21.36 2.57
N GLU A 27 -14.75 -22.60 2.36
CA GLU A 27 -14.05 -23.37 3.40
C GLU A 27 -12.59 -22.91 3.57
N PRO A 28 -12.05 -22.99 4.78
CA PRO A 28 -10.63 -22.70 5.02
C PRO A 28 -9.72 -23.66 4.25
N ALA A 29 -8.81 -23.13 3.44
CA ALA A 29 -7.79 -23.91 2.74
C ALA A 29 -6.54 -24.09 3.59
N TRP A 30 -6.08 -22.98 4.21
CA TRP A 30 -4.97 -22.99 5.17
C TRP A 30 -5.03 -21.77 6.09
N GLN A 31 -4.32 -21.84 7.22
CA GLN A 31 -4.12 -20.72 8.13
C GLN A 31 -2.72 -20.71 8.73
N VAL A 32 -2.21 -19.51 8.99
CA VAL A 32 -0.92 -19.28 9.67
C VAL A 32 -1.15 -18.37 10.85
N LYS A 33 -0.63 -18.73 12.01
CA LYS A 33 -0.64 -17.89 13.21
C LYS A 33 0.32 -16.72 13.00
N ARG A 34 -0.12 -15.52 13.40
CA ARG A 34 0.67 -14.30 13.48
C ARG A 34 0.69 -13.80 14.93
N ASP A 35 1.67 -12.99 15.29
CA ASP A 35 1.85 -12.54 16.67
C ASP A 35 1.71 -11.02 16.86
N VAL A 36 1.27 -10.32 15.81
CA VAL A 36 1.33 -8.86 15.73
C VAL A 36 0.08 -8.29 15.08
N ILE A 37 -0.27 -7.07 15.49
CA ILE A 37 -1.43 -6.35 14.98
C ILE A 37 -1.08 -5.48 13.78
N SER A 38 -2.05 -5.31 12.87
CA SER A 38 -2.09 -4.25 11.87
C SER A 38 -3.52 -4.04 11.37
N TRP A 39 -3.77 -2.92 10.71
CA TRP A 39 -5.03 -2.63 10.02
C TRP A 39 -4.87 -2.63 8.48
N SER A 40 -3.73 -3.08 8.01
CA SER A 40 -3.41 -3.14 6.59
C SER A 40 -4.11 -4.31 5.88
N SER A 41 -4.12 -4.24 4.56
CA SER A 41 -4.57 -5.34 3.69
C SER A 41 -3.39 -6.01 3.00
N PRO A 42 -3.44 -7.34 2.80
CA PRO A 42 -2.40 -8.03 2.06
C PRO A 42 -2.41 -7.65 0.59
N ILE A 43 -1.23 -7.55 -0.02
CA ILE A 43 -1.07 -7.42 -1.46
C ILE A 43 -0.49 -8.68 -2.05
N LEU A 44 -0.89 -8.99 -3.29
CA LEU A 44 -0.36 -10.10 -4.06
C LEU A 44 0.51 -9.55 -5.18
N VAL A 45 1.75 -10.01 -5.26
CA VAL A 45 2.73 -9.52 -6.23
C VAL A 45 3.34 -10.67 -7.03
N ASP A 46 3.69 -10.38 -8.29
CA ASP A 46 4.52 -11.28 -9.09
C ASP A 46 5.99 -10.83 -8.93
N ASN A 47 6.74 -11.62 -8.17
CA ASN A 47 8.17 -11.43 -8.00
C ASN A 47 8.94 -12.35 -8.95
N LYS A 48 9.15 -11.88 -10.19
CA LYS A 48 9.91 -12.60 -11.23
C LYS A 48 9.38 -14.02 -11.49
N GLY A 49 8.07 -14.15 -11.62
CA GLY A 49 7.39 -15.42 -11.90
C GLY A 49 7.01 -16.22 -10.65
N ARG A 50 7.35 -15.77 -9.44
CA ARG A 50 6.81 -16.30 -8.19
C ARG A 50 5.79 -15.35 -7.60
N MET A 51 4.57 -15.84 -7.42
CA MET A 51 3.56 -15.08 -6.68
C MET A 51 3.89 -15.07 -5.19
N GLU A 52 3.84 -13.90 -4.59
CA GLU A 52 4.06 -13.70 -3.17
C GLU A 52 2.94 -12.86 -2.56
N LEU A 53 2.51 -13.25 -1.37
CA LEU A 53 1.54 -12.50 -0.57
C LEU A 53 2.31 -11.68 0.45
N ILE A 54 2.23 -10.36 0.35
CA ILE A 54 2.97 -9.42 1.19
C ILE A 54 2.05 -8.81 2.23
N LEU A 55 2.45 -8.86 3.48
CA LEU A 55 1.72 -8.33 4.63
C LEU A 55 2.62 -7.44 5.48
N THR A 56 2.06 -6.34 5.95
CA THR A 56 2.68 -5.51 6.99
C THR A 56 2.11 -5.83 8.36
N ASN A 57 2.86 -5.52 9.40
CA ASN A 57 2.44 -5.57 10.79
C ASN A 57 3.14 -4.46 11.59
N SER A 58 2.89 -4.38 12.91
CA SER A 58 3.44 -3.33 13.77
C SER A 58 4.97 -3.28 13.90
N ARG A 59 5.72 -4.24 13.31
CA ARG A 59 7.20 -4.30 13.38
C ARG A 59 7.86 -4.60 12.05
N ALA A 60 7.18 -5.34 11.17
CA ALA A 60 7.82 -5.95 10.02
C ALA A 60 6.92 -6.01 8.79
N VAL A 61 7.53 -6.29 7.67
CA VAL A 61 6.86 -6.77 6.46
C VAL A 61 7.29 -8.21 6.20
N ASP A 62 6.32 -9.03 5.83
CA ASP A 62 6.46 -10.46 5.60
C ASP A 62 6.01 -10.83 4.18
N GLY A 63 6.76 -11.72 3.53
CA GLY A 63 6.34 -12.35 2.28
C GLY A 63 5.99 -13.82 2.51
N TYR A 64 4.83 -14.24 2.00
CA TYR A 64 4.34 -15.61 2.13
C TYR A 64 4.09 -16.23 0.76
N ASP A 65 4.24 -17.53 0.68
CA ASP A 65 3.73 -18.32 -0.44
C ASP A 65 2.20 -18.37 -0.38
N PRO A 66 1.49 -17.84 -1.39
CA PRO A 66 0.03 -17.73 -1.35
C PRO A 66 -0.69 -19.09 -1.38
N MET A 67 -0.04 -20.14 -1.89
CA MET A 67 -0.69 -21.46 -2.00
C MET A 67 -0.56 -22.28 -0.71
N THR A 68 0.44 -22.01 0.11
CA THR A 68 0.76 -22.84 1.29
C THR A 68 0.77 -22.07 2.60
N GLY A 69 0.80 -20.74 2.56
CA GLY A 69 0.98 -19.90 3.76
C GLY A 69 2.39 -19.94 4.35
N LYS A 70 3.35 -20.58 3.64
CA LYS A 70 4.74 -20.64 4.11
C LYS A 70 5.38 -19.26 4.09
N LEU A 71 5.99 -18.85 5.21
CA LEU A 71 6.82 -17.66 5.26
C LEU A 71 8.04 -17.84 4.34
N LEU A 72 8.22 -16.91 3.41
CA LEU A 72 9.34 -16.89 2.46
C LEU A 72 10.45 -15.98 2.97
N TRP A 73 10.10 -14.82 3.50
CA TRP A 73 11.03 -13.83 4.03
C TRP A 73 10.36 -12.92 5.05
N HIS A 74 11.18 -12.26 5.87
CA HIS A 74 10.80 -11.33 6.92
C HIS A 74 11.79 -10.18 7.00
N VAL A 75 11.29 -8.93 7.12
CA VAL A 75 12.13 -7.73 7.28
C VAL A 75 11.56 -6.84 8.38
N GLU A 76 12.30 -6.66 9.46
CA GLU A 76 11.97 -5.68 10.51
C GLU A 76 12.30 -4.27 10.03
N CYS A 77 11.27 -3.46 9.82
CA CYS A 77 11.42 -2.11 9.27
C CYS A 77 10.25 -1.18 9.59
N LEU A 78 9.29 -1.62 10.37
CA LEU A 78 8.11 -0.87 10.77
C LEU A 78 8.08 -0.66 12.28
N GLY A 79 7.21 0.21 12.77
CA GLY A 79 7.03 0.52 14.19
C GLY A 79 5.65 1.10 14.43
N GLY A 80 5.15 0.96 15.65
CA GLY A 80 3.87 1.53 16.07
C GLY A 80 2.64 0.92 15.41
N GLU A 81 1.63 1.73 15.23
CA GLU A 81 0.39 1.34 14.56
C GLU A 81 0.55 1.41 13.04
N VAL A 82 0.24 0.32 12.34
CA VAL A 82 0.39 0.22 10.89
C VAL A 82 -0.97 0.02 10.23
N ALA A 83 -1.50 1.08 9.63
CA ALA A 83 -2.73 1.06 8.84
C ALA A 83 -2.45 1.01 7.32
N SER A 84 -1.29 1.50 6.92
CA SER A 84 -0.84 1.55 5.52
C SER A 84 -0.54 0.14 4.98
N SER A 85 -1.14 -0.22 3.86
CA SER A 85 -0.79 -1.44 3.13
C SER A 85 0.49 -1.23 2.32
N ALA A 86 1.21 -2.31 2.02
CA ALA A 86 2.37 -2.25 1.16
C ALA A 86 2.02 -1.81 -0.27
N ALA A 87 2.98 -1.16 -0.95
CA ALA A 87 2.96 -1.00 -2.40
C ALA A 87 4.10 -1.79 -3.04
N TYR A 88 3.96 -2.11 -4.32
CA TYR A 88 4.97 -2.88 -5.05
C TYR A 88 5.16 -2.35 -6.46
N ALA A 89 6.40 -2.16 -6.87
CA ALA A 89 6.78 -1.87 -8.25
C ALA A 89 8.20 -2.40 -8.54
N ASP A 90 8.38 -3.03 -9.68
CA ASP A 90 9.69 -3.41 -10.25
C ASP A 90 10.61 -4.22 -9.28
N GLY A 91 10.05 -5.10 -8.46
CA GLY A 91 10.81 -5.92 -7.51
C GLY A 91 11.06 -5.23 -6.17
N ILE A 92 10.52 -4.03 -5.95
CA ILE A 92 10.67 -3.25 -4.73
C ILE A 92 9.32 -3.17 -4.01
N VAL A 93 9.31 -3.52 -2.73
CA VAL A 93 8.18 -3.34 -1.80
C VAL A 93 8.39 -2.05 -1.02
N PHE A 94 7.35 -1.22 -0.94
CA PHE A 94 7.34 0.03 -0.20
C PHE A 94 6.36 -0.11 0.96
N VAL A 95 6.84 0.10 2.18
CA VAL A 95 6.04 0.00 3.41
C VAL A 95 6.34 1.20 4.31
N SER A 96 5.32 1.74 4.94
CA SER A 96 5.45 2.92 5.80
C SER A 96 4.72 2.75 7.12
N SER A 97 5.27 3.38 8.14
CA SER A 97 4.60 3.69 9.40
C SER A 97 5.09 5.04 9.92
N GLU A 98 4.28 5.70 10.73
CA GLU A 98 4.64 7.00 11.32
C GLU A 98 5.92 6.94 12.14
N GLU A 99 6.14 5.85 12.90
CA GLU A 99 7.28 5.72 13.81
C GLU A 99 8.58 5.32 13.12
N ALA A 100 8.53 4.58 12.00
CA ALA A 100 9.72 4.00 11.38
C ALA A 100 10.02 4.53 9.97
N GLY A 101 9.17 5.41 9.44
CA GLY A 101 9.36 5.95 8.10
C GLY A 101 8.86 5.04 6.99
N LEU A 102 9.14 5.45 5.76
CA LEU A 102 8.94 4.63 4.55
C LEU A 102 10.23 3.87 4.26
N SER A 103 10.13 2.56 4.11
CA SER A 103 11.24 1.70 3.68
C SER A 103 10.98 1.16 2.27
N ALA A 104 11.97 1.23 1.39
CA ALA A 104 11.98 0.53 0.10
C ALA A 104 12.83 -0.73 0.21
N ILE A 105 12.25 -1.86 -0.12
CA ILE A 105 12.84 -3.18 0.10
C ILE A 105 12.91 -3.92 -1.23
N ASP A 106 14.11 -4.15 -1.73
CA ASP A 106 14.34 -5.08 -2.85
C ASP A 106 14.10 -6.50 -2.34
N ILE A 107 13.07 -7.15 -2.83
CA ILE A 107 12.74 -8.52 -2.46
C ILE A 107 13.45 -9.56 -3.34
N GLY A 108 14.30 -9.10 -4.28
CA GLY A 108 15.19 -9.93 -5.08
C GLY A 108 14.46 -10.89 -6.01
N GLY A 109 14.97 -12.10 -6.13
CA GLY A 109 14.35 -13.23 -6.81
C GLY A 109 14.22 -14.41 -5.85
N HIS A 110 13.94 -15.59 -6.39
CA HIS A 110 13.59 -16.81 -5.65
C HIS A 110 14.49 -17.16 -4.45
N ASP A 111 15.79 -16.86 -4.51
CA ASP A 111 16.76 -17.26 -3.49
C ASP A 111 17.47 -16.06 -2.82
N ALA A 112 17.04 -14.83 -3.17
CA ALA A 112 17.64 -13.62 -2.60
C ALA A 112 17.02 -13.29 -1.24
N GLN A 113 17.86 -12.85 -0.31
CA GLN A 113 17.37 -12.23 0.93
C GLN A 113 16.92 -10.79 0.64
N PRO A 114 15.75 -10.37 1.12
CA PRO A 114 15.31 -9.00 0.99
C PRO A 114 16.31 -8.01 1.57
N LYS A 115 16.44 -6.85 0.91
CA LYS A 115 17.37 -5.81 1.31
C LYS A 115 16.70 -4.44 1.29
N ILE A 116 16.81 -3.70 2.40
CA ILE A 116 16.40 -2.29 2.44
C ILE A 116 17.38 -1.50 1.57
N LEU A 117 16.83 -0.85 0.54
CA LEU A 117 17.59 0.00 -0.39
C LEU A 117 17.79 1.39 0.17
N TRP A 118 16.71 1.97 0.68
CA TRP A 118 16.67 3.32 1.25
C TRP A 118 15.52 3.47 2.23
N ARG A 119 15.55 4.54 3.01
CA ARG A 119 14.49 4.99 3.91
C ARG A 119 14.18 6.45 3.69
N TRP A 120 12.93 6.82 3.97
CA TRP A 120 12.43 8.18 3.95
C TRP A 120 11.66 8.43 5.25
N ASP A 121 11.92 9.55 5.92
CA ASP A 121 11.42 9.86 7.27
C ASP A 121 10.71 11.23 7.35
N ASP A 122 10.43 11.85 6.22
CA ASP A 122 9.70 13.11 6.13
C ASP A 122 8.30 12.92 5.56
N ALA A 123 7.32 13.75 5.99
CA ALA A 123 5.94 13.74 5.49
C ALA A 123 5.33 12.33 5.31
N LEU A 124 5.20 11.59 6.41
CA LEU A 124 4.73 10.21 6.41
C LEU A 124 3.20 10.11 6.44
N PRO A 125 2.60 9.08 5.81
CA PRO A 125 1.17 8.85 5.87
C PRO A 125 0.74 8.26 7.21
N ASP A 126 -0.42 8.69 7.70
CA ASP A 126 -1.08 8.11 8.88
C ASP A 126 -1.76 6.77 8.54
N ALA A 127 -2.63 6.78 7.52
CA ALA A 127 -3.41 5.61 7.13
C ALA A 127 -3.36 5.30 5.63
N ALA A 128 -3.10 6.31 4.80
CA ALA A 128 -3.04 6.13 3.36
C ALA A 128 -1.89 5.22 2.96
N SER A 129 -2.15 4.29 2.06
CA SER A 129 -1.11 3.43 1.49
C SER A 129 -0.33 4.18 0.40
N PRO A 130 0.97 3.96 0.23
CA PRO A 130 1.73 4.51 -0.88
C PRO A 130 1.24 3.94 -2.22
N LEU A 131 1.45 4.69 -3.29
CA LEU A 131 1.30 4.22 -4.66
C LEU A 131 2.68 4.13 -5.30
N ALA A 132 3.04 2.97 -5.83
CA ALA A 132 4.32 2.78 -6.52
C ALA A 132 4.09 2.32 -7.96
N LYS A 133 4.63 3.04 -8.95
CA LYS A 133 4.52 2.69 -10.37
C LYS A 133 5.56 3.45 -11.20
N ASP A 134 6.10 2.78 -12.23
CA ASP A 134 6.96 3.37 -13.28
C ASP A 134 8.12 4.22 -12.74
N GLY A 135 8.73 3.79 -11.63
CA GLY A 135 9.85 4.49 -11.00
C GLY A 135 9.46 5.62 -10.05
N TYR A 136 8.17 5.79 -9.74
CA TYR A 136 7.64 6.78 -8.81
C TYR A 136 7.01 6.14 -7.59
N VAL A 137 7.11 6.82 -6.45
CA VAL A 137 6.36 6.51 -5.21
C VAL A 137 5.61 7.77 -4.79
N ILE A 138 4.29 7.69 -4.73
CA ILE A 138 3.42 8.78 -4.25
C ILE A 138 3.04 8.49 -2.80
N LEU A 139 3.24 9.48 -1.93
CA LEU A 139 3.06 9.38 -0.49
C LEU A 139 2.16 10.53 0.00
N PRO A 140 0.87 10.33 0.21
CA PRO A 140 -0.03 11.34 0.76
C PRO A 140 -0.07 11.28 2.29
N THR A 141 -0.26 12.43 2.94
CA THR A 141 -0.36 12.54 4.41
C THR A 141 -1.72 13.05 4.87
N GLY A 142 -2.08 12.73 6.11
CA GLY A 142 -3.30 13.23 6.77
C GLY A 142 -3.30 14.74 7.02
N PHE A 143 -2.16 15.42 6.91
CA PHE A 143 -2.04 16.87 7.04
C PHE A 143 -1.90 17.63 5.70
N GLY A 144 -2.03 16.94 4.56
CA GLY A 144 -2.19 17.59 3.26
C GLY A 144 -0.93 17.70 2.42
N VAL A 145 0.15 17.04 2.78
CA VAL A 145 1.35 16.96 1.94
C VAL A 145 1.29 15.71 1.06
N VAL A 146 1.64 15.86 -0.21
CA VAL A 146 1.84 14.74 -1.14
C VAL A 146 3.26 14.81 -1.68
N SER A 147 4.06 13.81 -1.37
CA SER A 147 5.43 13.68 -1.85
C SER A 147 5.51 12.66 -2.97
N CYS A 148 6.32 12.94 -4.00
CA CYS A 148 6.70 12.00 -5.04
C CYS A 148 8.19 11.71 -4.95
N LEU A 149 8.52 10.45 -4.72
CA LEU A 149 9.90 9.99 -4.60
C LEU A 149 10.31 9.17 -5.82
N ASP A 150 11.61 9.17 -6.09
CA ASP A 150 12.22 8.19 -6.99
C ASP A 150 12.21 6.82 -6.34
N ALA A 151 11.58 5.85 -6.97
CA ALA A 151 11.39 4.51 -6.39
C ALA A 151 12.69 3.75 -6.11
N LYS A 152 13.76 4.01 -6.89
CA LYS A 152 15.05 3.31 -6.75
C LYS A 152 15.98 3.95 -5.73
N THR A 153 15.90 5.28 -5.59
CA THR A 153 16.88 6.04 -4.80
C THR A 153 16.29 6.73 -3.57
N GLY A 154 14.95 6.82 -3.45
CA GLY A 154 14.27 7.55 -2.40
C GLY A 154 14.40 9.08 -2.49
N LYS A 155 15.01 9.61 -3.55
CA LYS A 155 15.16 11.06 -3.72
C LYS A 155 13.81 11.71 -4.02
N LEU A 156 13.54 12.83 -3.34
CA LEU A 156 12.39 13.67 -3.59
C LEU A 156 12.44 14.21 -5.03
N ARG A 157 11.41 13.99 -5.82
CA ARG A 157 11.23 14.55 -7.15
C ARG A 157 10.40 15.83 -7.09
N TRP A 158 9.29 15.78 -6.39
CA TRP A 158 8.45 16.95 -6.09
C TRP A 158 7.62 16.71 -4.82
N GLU A 159 7.18 17.80 -4.24
CA GLU A 159 6.26 17.84 -3.11
C GLU A 159 5.18 18.89 -3.37
N LYS A 160 3.96 18.60 -2.93
CA LYS A 160 2.82 19.50 -3.08
C LYS A 160 2.03 19.55 -1.79
N GLU A 161 1.81 20.76 -1.27
CA GLU A 161 0.90 21.02 -0.17
C GLU A 161 -0.51 21.31 -0.66
N PHE A 162 -1.49 20.80 0.06
CA PHE A 162 -2.91 21.00 -0.11
C PHE A 162 -3.53 21.49 1.19
N ASP A 163 -4.65 22.20 1.08
CA ASP A 163 -5.37 22.74 2.25
C ASP A 163 -6.02 21.67 3.13
N ARG A 164 -6.14 20.44 2.63
CA ARG A 164 -6.83 19.31 3.28
C ARG A 164 -5.98 18.06 3.22
N GLY A 165 -6.08 17.27 4.30
CA GLY A 165 -5.37 16.01 4.40
C GLY A 165 -6.06 14.84 3.68
N PHE A 166 -5.30 13.76 3.49
CA PHE A 166 -5.70 12.56 2.77
C PHE A 166 -5.67 11.34 3.69
N TRP A 167 -6.83 10.73 3.89
CA TRP A 167 -6.96 9.43 4.56
C TRP A 167 -7.14 8.30 3.55
N SER A 168 -7.60 8.66 2.36
CA SER A 168 -7.69 7.75 1.22
C SER A 168 -6.32 7.47 0.63
N SER A 169 -6.14 6.29 0.05
CA SER A 169 -4.96 5.96 -0.72
C SER A 169 -5.09 6.47 -2.16
N PRO A 170 -3.98 6.85 -2.82
CA PRO A 170 -4.00 7.23 -4.23
C PRO A 170 -4.30 6.01 -5.12
N VAL A 171 -5.07 6.23 -6.18
CA VAL A 171 -5.41 5.22 -7.19
C VAL A 171 -4.91 5.67 -8.54
N LEU A 172 -4.21 4.79 -9.25
CA LEU A 172 -3.70 5.05 -10.60
C LEU A 172 -4.62 4.43 -11.66
N ALA A 173 -5.02 5.24 -12.64
CA ALA A 173 -5.69 4.77 -13.85
C ALA A 173 -5.04 5.42 -15.08
N GLY A 174 -4.41 4.61 -15.92
CA GLY A 174 -3.53 5.09 -16.99
C GLY A 174 -2.32 5.83 -16.42
N ASP A 175 -2.15 7.09 -16.78
CA ASP A 175 -1.12 8.00 -16.27
C ASP A 175 -1.62 8.99 -15.19
N ARG A 176 -2.87 8.82 -14.72
CA ARG A 176 -3.54 9.75 -13.79
C ARG A 176 -3.67 9.13 -12.41
N VAL A 177 -3.23 9.89 -11.42
CA VAL A 177 -3.43 9.59 -10.01
C VAL A 177 -4.69 10.29 -9.54
N TYR A 178 -5.57 9.56 -8.86
CA TYR A 178 -6.81 10.03 -8.24
C TYR A 178 -6.65 9.92 -6.74
N LEU A 179 -6.78 11.03 -6.03
CA LEU A 179 -6.59 11.12 -4.59
C LEU A 179 -7.68 12.02 -4.01
N ILE A 180 -8.54 11.48 -3.14
CA ILE A 180 -9.63 12.26 -2.52
C ILE A 180 -9.22 12.74 -1.14
N ASP A 181 -9.43 14.04 -0.87
CA ASP A 181 -9.17 14.63 0.44
C ASP A 181 -10.34 14.38 1.43
N SER A 182 -10.11 14.68 2.70
CA SER A 182 -11.08 14.47 3.79
C SER A 182 -12.38 15.26 3.67
N HIS A 183 -12.45 16.24 2.77
CA HIS A 183 -13.65 17.06 2.49
C HIS A 183 -14.32 16.69 1.15
N GLY A 184 -13.82 15.62 0.49
CA GLY A 184 -14.38 15.11 -0.76
C GLY A 184 -13.90 15.83 -2.02
N GLY A 185 -12.83 16.62 -1.92
CA GLY A 185 -12.12 17.17 -3.07
C GLY A 185 -11.24 16.11 -3.73
N MET A 186 -11.47 15.78 -5.00
CA MET A 186 -10.69 14.81 -5.75
C MET A 186 -9.55 15.52 -6.45
N GLN A 187 -8.33 15.26 -6.04
CA GLN A 187 -7.12 15.72 -6.73
C GLN A 187 -6.79 14.73 -7.85
N VAL A 188 -6.86 15.17 -9.11
CA VAL A 188 -6.47 14.38 -10.28
C VAL A 188 -5.20 14.99 -10.86
N PHE A 189 -4.10 14.25 -10.81
CA PHE A 189 -2.81 14.74 -11.31
C PHE A 189 -2.07 13.66 -12.10
N ARG A 190 -1.13 14.09 -12.95
CA ARG A 190 -0.31 13.18 -13.75
C ARG A 190 0.80 12.55 -12.90
N LEU A 191 1.00 11.24 -13.04
CA LEU A 191 2.18 10.58 -12.51
C LEU A 191 3.40 10.96 -13.36
N GLY A 192 4.41 11.59 -12.77
CA GLY A 192 5.56 12.08 -13.53
C GLY A 192 6.60 12.82 -12.67
N ASP A 193 7.62 13.39 -13.34
CA ASP A 193 8.76 14.07 -12.71
C ASP A 193 8.42 15.42 -12.06
N ALA A 194 7.27 15.99 -12.38
CA ALA A 194 6.75 17.22 -11.79
C ALA A 194 5.26 17.09 -11.52
N PHE A 195 4.77 17.82 -10.52
CA PHE A 195 3.34 17.87 -10.21
C PHE A 195 2.58 18.61 -11.31
N GLU A 196 1.64 17.93 -11.98
CA GLU A 196 0.74 18.49 -12.99
C GLU A 196 -0.70 18.19 -12.60
N LEU A 197 -1.41 19.19 -12.07
CA LEU A 197 -2.83 19.08 -11.74
C LEU A 197 -3.67 19.04 -13.02
N LEU A 198 -4.46 17.99 -13.21
CA LEU A 198 -5.37 17.82 -14.34
C LEU A 198 -6.81 18.21 -14.02
N GLY A 199 -7.19 18.18 -12.75
CA GLY A 199 -8.52 18.57 -12.30
C GLY A 199 -8.68 18.37 -10.79
N ALA A 200 -9.67 19.10 -10.23
CA ALA A 200 -9.99 19.04 -8.81
C ALA A 200 -11.52 19.06 -8.57
N PRO A 201 -12.29 18.07 -9.10
CA PRO A 201 -13.71 17.98 -8.84
C PRO A 201 -13.98 17.59 -7.38
N GLY A 202 -15.13 18.01 -6.84
CA GLY A 202 -15.59 17.63 -5.50
C GLY A 202 -16.89 16.83 -5.57
N ILE A 203 -17.12 15.98 -4.56
CA ILE A 203 -18.36 15.21 -4.43
C ILE A 203 -19.42 15.92 -3.56
N GLY A 204 -19.04 17.01 -2.89
CA GLY A 204 -19.94 17.82 -2.07
C GLY A 204 -20.17 17.32 -0.64
N GLU A 205 -19.47 16.28 -0.22
CA GLU A 205 -19.50 15.71 1.13
C GLU A 205 -18.13 15.15 1.51
N ALA A 206 -17.87 14.92 2.80
CA ALA A 206 -16.61 14.35 3.28
C ALA A 206 -16.42 12.91 2.80
N ALA A 207 -15.17 12.52 2.55
CA ALA A 207 -14.82 11.16 2.15
C ALA A 207 -13.45 10.75 2.72
N TYR A 208 -13.38 9.52 3.25
CA TYR A 208 -12.14 8.93 3.77
C TYR A 208 -11.76 7.65 3.04
N ALA A 209 -12.72 7.04 2.34
CA ALA A 209 -12.50 5.78 1.64
C ALA A 209 -11.73 6.01 0.33
N THR A 210 -10.81 5.11 0.04
CA THR A 210 -10.12 5.05 -1.26
C THR A 210 -11.13 4.83 -2.40
N PRO A 211 -11.10 5.63 -3.47
CA PRO A 211 -11.97 5.44 -4.61
C PRO A 211 -11.72 4.10 -5.31
N ALA A 212 -12.76 3.50 -5.87
CA ALA A 212 -12.64 2.34 -6.76
C ALA A 212 -12.88 2.77 -8.20
N ILE A 213 -12.00 2.36 -9.12
CA ILE A 213 -12.12 2.64 -10.57
C ILE A 213 -12.41 1.33 -11.31
N VAL A 214 -13.53 1.28 -12.01
CA VAL A 214 -13.97 0.11 -12.78
C VAL A 214 -14.43 0.57 -14.17
N GLY A 215 -13.68 0.19 -15.20
CA GLY A 215 -13.92 0.64 -16.57
C GLY A 215 -13.82 2.16 -16.68
N ASP A 216 -14.90 2.82 -17.07
CA ASP A 216 -15.02 4.27 -17.22
C ASP A 216 -15.64 4.99 -16.00
N ARG A 217 -15.82 4.29 -14.89
CA ARG A 217 -16.51 4.80 -13.68
C ARG A 217 -15.60 4.83 -12.48
N ILE A 218 -15.80 5.88 -11.67
CA ILE A 218 -15.21 6.05 -10.34
C ILE A 218 -16.33 5.92 -9.31
N TYR A 219 -16.14 5.04 -8.35
CA TYR A 219 -17.04 4.83 -7.21
C TYR A 219 -16.39 5.42 -5.96
N ILE A 220 -17.09 6.33 -5.32
CA ILE A 220 -16.64 7.02 -4.11
C ILE A 220 -17.66 6.79 -3.01
N ARG A 221 -17.20 6.48 -1.81
CA ARG A 221 -18.04 6.43 -0.63
C ARG A 221 -17.88 7.75 0.15
N GLY A 222 -18.92 8.54 0.19
CA GLY A 222 -19.08 9.67 1.10
C GLY A 222 -19.56 9.25 2.49
N LEU A 223 -19.63 10.20 3.42
CA LEU A 223 -20.14 10.03 4.79
C LEU A 223 -21.63 10.33 4.88
#